data_86adc234ac23899fc2b75d37c82b865d
#
_entry.id   86adc234ac23899fc2b75d37c82b865d
#
_cell.length_a   1.000
_cell.length_b   1.000
_cell.length_c   1.000
_cell.angle_alpha   90.00
_cell.angle_beta   90.00
_cell.angle_gamma   90.00
#
_symmetry.space_group_name_H-M   'P 1'
#
loop_
_entity.id
_entity.type
_entity.pdbx_description
1 polymer ?
#
loop_
_entity_poly.entity_id
_entity_poly.type
_entity_poly.pdbx_seq_one_letter_code
_entity_poly.pdbx_strand_id
1 'polypeptide(L)'
;MDFAVPLLLDAGEHLLIDIFGNGERERAYDFLITAWSRGTGQYGYANHWVACIEEQIVGIISSWHDKLPGQFDRDTLTSITDFYGLDEAIDVVMRSQTYTIALNPPLVLELAIGHLAVAAGARRNGIATSLVRFKERMAREMGKLSVVLDVHTGNKRAIDFYQAIGFKPRQEIPPFMQMTKGVAPLG
;
A
#
# COMPACT_ATOMS: atom_id res chain seq x y z
N MET A 1 12.67 1.08 12.74
CA MET A 1 12.43 -0.08 11.87
C MET A 1 11.43 -1.05 12.48
N ASP A 2 11.52 -1.34 13.75
CA ASP A 2 10.78 -2.39 14.44
C ASP A 2 9.24 -2.24 14.48
N PHE A 3 8.71 -1.06 14.20
CA PHE A 3 7.27 -0.81 14.23
C PHE A 3 6.61 -0.62 12.85
N ALA A 4 7.36 -0.26 11.82
CA ALA A 4 6.82 0.02 10.50
C ALA A 4 6.61 -1.24 9.66
N VAL A 5 7.58 -2.14 9.63
CA VAL A 5 7.51 -3.37 8.81
C VAL A 5 6.39 -4.32 9.25
N PRO A 6 6.12 -4.54 10.55
CA PRO A 6 4.93 -5.28 10.97
C PRO A 6 3.63 -4.68 10.44
N LEU A 7 3.51 -3.34 10.45
CA LEU A 7 2.34 -2.65 9.91
C LEU A 7 2.24 -2.80 8.39
N LEU A 8 3.38 -2.77 7.69
CA LEU A 8 3.43 -2.99 6.25
C LEU A 8 2.93 -4.40 5.89
N LEU A 9 3.37 -5.42 6.63
CA LEU A 9 2.88 -6.78 6.44
C LEU A 9 1.38 -6.88 6.77
N ASP A 10 0.93 -6.31 7.88
CA ASP A 10 -0.49 -6.34 8.29
C ASP A 10 -1.42 -5.65 7.26
N ALA A 11 -0.91 -4.65 6.53
CA ALA A 11 -1.69 -3.92 5.53
C ALA A 11 -2.14 -4.79 4.35
N GLY A 12 -1.42 -5.86 4.04
CA GLY A 12 -1.75 -6.78 2.96
C GLY A 12 -1.34 -8.22 3.25
N GLU A 13 -1.56 -8.67 4.48
CA GLU A 13 -0.97 -9.89 5.04
C GLU A 13 -1.06 -11.10 4.10
N HIS A 14 -2.26 -11.49 3.65
CA HIS A 14 -2.43 -12.65 2.77
C HIS A 14 -1.69 -12.49 1.44
N LEU A 15 -1.80 -11.32 0.83
CA LEU A 15 -1.16 -11.01 -0.44
C LEU A 15 0.37 -11.04 -0.33
N LEU A 16 0.91 -10.37 0.69
CA LEU A 16 2.35 -10.25 0.89
C LEU A 16 2.99 -11.57 1.30
N ILE A 17 2.31 -12.37 2.11
CA ILE A 17 2.76 -13.71 2.47
C ILE A 17 2.75 -14.63 1.25
N ASP A 18 1.72 -14.59 0.43
CA ASP A 18 1.64 -15.41 -0.77
C ASP A 18 2.73 -15.04 -1.78
N ILE A 19 2.88 -13.75 -2.09
CA ILE A 19 3.86 -13.27 -3.07
C ILE A 19 5.28 -13.52 -2.60
N PHE A 20 5.63 -13.01 -1.41
CA PHE A 20 7.00 -12.95 -0.92
C PHE A 20 7.41 -14.11 -0.03
N GLY A 21 6.47 -14.70 0.65
CA GLY A 21 6.72 -15.82 1.54
C GLY A 21 6.45 -17.20 0.93
N ASN A 22 5.75 -17.25 -0.20
CA ASN A 22 5.22 -18.52 -0.73
C ASN A 22 4.47 -19.33 0.35
N GLY A 23 3.64 -18.61 1.15
CA GLY A 23 2.91 -19.14 2.29
C GLY A 23 3.62 -19.02 3.64
N GLU A 24 4.89 -18.66 3.68
CA GLU A 24 5.68 -18.50 4.92
C GLU A 24 5.73 -17.03 5.37
N ARG A 25 5.08 -16.72 6.49
CA ARG A 25 4.98 -15.37 7.03
C ARG A 25 6.35 -14.75 7.36
N GLU A 26 7.23 -15.54 7.99
CA GLU A 26 8.57 -15.07 8.38
C GLU A 26 9.41 -14.67 7.17
N ARG A 27 9.34 -15.45 6.10
CA ARG A 27 10.07 -15.15 4.87
C ARG A 27 9.57 -13.86 4.20
N ALA A 28 8.26 -13.65 4.15
CA ALA A 28 7.70 -12.39 3.66
C ALA A 28 8.16 -11.20 4.53
N TYR A 29 8.20 -11.39 5.84
CA TYR A 29 8.66 -10.38 6.78
C TYR A 29 10.14 -10.01 6.56
N ASP A 30 11.02 -11.00 6.41
CA ASP A 30 12.46 -10.80 6.17
C ASP A 30 12.70 -10.05 4.85
N PHE A 31 11.97 -10.40 3.80
CA PHE A 31 11.99 -9.63 2.55
C PHE A 31 11.58 -8.18 2.79
N LEU A 32 10.47 -7.94 3.49
CA LEU A 32 9.98 -6.58 3.74
C LEU A 32 10.96 -5.76 4.58
N ILE A 33 11.67 -6.35 5.55
CA ILE A 33 12.76 -5.67 6.28
C ILE A 33 13.85 -5.22 5.31
N THR A 34 14.26 -6.11 4.42
CA THR A 34 15.32 -5.82 3.43
C THR A 34 14.87 -4.71 2.48
N ALA A 35 13.68 -4.82 1.90
CA ALA A 35 13.14 -3.83 0.98
C ALA A 35 12.89 -2.47 1.66
N TRP A 36 12.37 -2.46 2.88
CA TRP A 36 12.19 -1.24 3.67
C TRP A 36 13.50 -0.50 3.89
N SER A 37 14.55 -1.23 4.28
CA SER A 37 15.86 -0.65 4.59
C SER A 37 16.56 -0.02 3.38
N ARG A 38 16.25 -0.44 2.16
CA ARG A 38 16.77 0.15 0.92
C ARG A 38 16.25 1.57 0.66
N GLY A 39 15.12 1.90 1.22
CA GLY A 39 14.51 3.23 1.16
C GLY A 39 13.71 3.52 -0.11
N THR A 40 13.99 2.87 -1.23
CA THR A 40 13.36 3.12 -2.55
C THR A 40 12.50 1.95 -3.00
N GLY A 41 11.72 2.15 -4.08
CA GLY A 41 10.77 1.16 -4.58
C GLY A 41 9.48 1.08 -3.75
N GLN A 42 8.62 0.14 -4.12
CA GLN A 42 7.27 0.02 -3.57
C GLN A 42 7.23 -0.21 -2.05
N TYR A 43 8.19 -0.98 -1.53
CA TYR A 43 8.26 -1.38 -0.12
C TYR A 43 9.33 -0.63 0.67
N GLY A 44 10.04 0.30 0.04
CA GLY A 44 11.04 1.14 0.69
C GLY A 44 10.42 2.20 1.61
N TYR A 45 11.12 2.59 2.68
CA TYR A 45 10.59 3.55 3.65
C TYR A 45 10.24 4.91 3.04
N ALA A 46 10.95 5.36 1.99
CA ALA A 46 10.69 6.65 1.35
C ALA A 46 9.33 6.71 0.61
N ASN A 47 8.71 5.54 0.33
CA ASN A 47 7.37 5.47 -0.27
C ASN A 47 6.23 5.44 0.77
N HIS A 48 6.56 5.57 2.05
CA HIS A 48 5.58 5.46 3.13
C HIS A 48 5.56 6.71 4.00
N TRP A 49 4.38 7.05 4.48
CA TRP A 49 4.15 8.08 5.51
C TRP A 49 3.68 7.38 6.77
N VAL A 50 4.13 7.89 7.90
CA VAL A 50 3.86 7.28 9.19
C VAL A 50 3.08 8.23 10.10
N ALA A 51 2.24 7.67 10.96
CA ALA A 51 1.69 8.36 12.11
C ALA A 51 2.44 7.91 13.36
N CYS A 52 2.87 8.87 14.18
CA CYS A 52 3.59 8.60 15.42
C CYS A 52 2.81 9.10 16.64
N ILE A 53 2.89 8.36 17.74
CA ILE A 53 2.49 8.79 19.09
C ILE A 53 3.73 8.57 19.98
N GLU A 54 4.18 9.62 20.68
CA GLU A 54 5.36 9.55 21.55
C GLU A 54 6.57 8.90 20.88
N GLU A 55 6.87 9.34 19.64
CA GLU A 55 7.96 8.85 18.79
C GLU A 55 7.82 7.40 18.29
N GLN A 56 6.76 6.70 18.66
CA GLN A 56 6.46 5.35 18.15
C GLN A 56 5.59 5.41 16.90
N ILE A 57 5.99 4.68 15.88
CA ILE A 57 5.18 4.51 14.67
C ILE A 57 3.97 3.65 15.01
N VAL A 58 2.77 4.21 14.86
CA VAL A 58 1.49 3.55 15.15
C VAL A 58 0.60 3.39 13.92
N GLY A 59 0.97 3.98 12.81
CA GLY A 59 0.24 3.84 11.55
C GLY A 59 1.12 4.12 10.34
N ILE A 60 0.78 3.52 9.22
CA ILE A 60 1.48 3.71 7.95
C ILE A 60 0.49 3.83 6.79
N ILE A 61 0.87 4.52 5.74
CA ILE A 61 0.19 4.61 4.45
C ILE A 61 1.20 4.86 3.33
N SER A 62 0.99 4.25 2.17
CA SER A 62 1.73 4.57 0.95
C SER A 62 0.84 5.24 -0.10
N SER A 63 1.45 5.75 -1.17
CA SER A 63 0.71 6.24 -2.34
C SER A 63 1.56 6.20 -3.59
N TRP A 64 0.89 6.12 -4.75
CA TRP A 64 1.51 6.18 -6.07
C TRP A 64 0.57 6.86 -7.07
N HIS A 65 1.13 7.27 -8.21
CA HIS A 65 0.42 7.95 -9.28
C HIS A 65 0.99 7.57 -10.65
N ASP A 66 0.35 7.99 -11.70
CA ASP A 66 0.68 7.68 -13.11
C ASP A 66 2.08 8.11 -13.59
N LYS A 67 2.72 9.06 -12.88
CA LYS A 67 4.02 9.63 -13.24
C LYS A 67 5.17 9.19 -12.33
N LEU A 68 5.09 7.98 -11.78
CA LEU A 68 6.23 7.45 -11.03
C LEU A 68 7.43 7.29 -11.98
N PRO A 69 8.64 7.66 -11.51
CA PRO A 69 9.84 7.45 -12.32
C PRO A 69 10.06 5.95 -12.54
N GLY A 70 10.52 5.56 -13.73
CA GLY A 70 10.83 4.15 -14.04
C GLY A 70 11.86 3.52 -13.09
N GLN A 71 12.56 4.34 -12.30
CA GLN A 71 13.43 3.90 -11.23
C GLN A 71 12.65 3.21 -10.10
N PHE A 72 11.40 3.61 -9.84
CA PHE A 72 10.55 3.02 -8.81
C PHE A 72 10.34 1.51 -9.01
N ASP A 73 9.99 1.11 -10.23
CA ASP A 73 9.80 -0.30 -10.57
C ASP A 73 11.13 -1.06 -10.56
N ARG A 74 12.21 -0.43 -11.07
CA ARG A 74 13.55 -1.03 -11.03
C ARG A 74 14.04 -1.28 -9.61
N ASP A 75 13.83 -0.33 -8.71
CA ASP A 75 14.23 -0.47 -7.30
C ASP A 75 13.43 -1.57 -6.60
N THR A 76 12.13 -1.69 -6.92
CA THR A 76 11.30 -2.79 -6.44
C THR A 76 11.84 -4.14 -6.92
N LEU A 77 12.12 -4.27 -8.22
CA LEU A 77 12.66 -5.49 -8.79
C LEU A 77 14.06 -5.81 -8.23
N THR A 78 14.91 -4.80 -8.07
CA THR A 78 16.24 -4.97 -7.46
C THR A 78 16.13 -5.49 -6.03
N SER A 79 15.19 -4.99 -5.24
CA SER A 79 14.95 -5.51 -3.88
C SER A 79 14.56 -6.99 -3.90
N ILE A 80 13.76 -7.41 -4.87
CA ILE A 80 13.35 -8.81 -5.03
C ILE A 80 14.55 -9.67 -5.47
N THR A 81 15.27 -9.27 -6.51
CA THR A 81 16.38 -10.05 -7.07
C THR A 81 17.55 -10.21 -6.09
N ASP A 82 17.84 -9.17 -5.31
CA ASP A 82 18.92 -9.22 -4.33
C ASP A 82 18.59 -10.07 -3.10
N PHE A 83 17.31 -10.18 -2.73
CA PHE A 83 16.89 -11.01 -1.61
C PHE A 83 16.73 -12.48 -2.00
N TYR A 84 16.10 -12.76 -3.14
CA TYR A 84 15.74 -14.13 -3.56
C TYR A 84 16.77 -14.77 -4.51
N GLY A 85 17.63 -13.97 -5.14
CA GLY A 85 18.40 -14.42 -6.30
C GLY A 85 17.56 -14.45 -7.59
N LEU A 86 18.21 -14.58 -8.74
CA LEU A 86 17.53 -14.45 -10.04
C LEU A 86 16.46 -15.52 -10.27
N ASP A 87 16.75 -16.77 -9.94
CA ASP A 87 15.86 -17.90 -10.24
C ASP A 87 14.55 -17.78 -9.44
N GLU A 88 14.63 -17.54 -8.15
CA GLU A 88 13.46 -17.43 -7.31
C GLU A 88 12.73 -16.10 -7.48
N ALA A 89 13.43 -15.03 -7.85
CA ALA A 89 12.82 -13.75 -8.17
C ALA A 89 11.78 -13.87 -9.31
N ILE A 90 12.01 -14.77 -10.27
CA ILE A 90 11.04 -15.08 -11.34
C ILE A 90 9.74 -15.61 -10.74
N ASP A 91 9.81 -16.54 -9.78
CA ASP A 91 8.65 -17.11 -9.13
C ASP A 91 7.89 -16.05 -8.31
N VAL A 92 8.60 -15.17 -7.62
CA VAL A 92 8.01 -14.02 -6.90
C VAL A 92 7.25 -13.11 -7.85
N VAL A 93 7.85 -12.75 -8.99
CA VAL A 93 7.21 -11.92 -10.02
C VAL A 93 5.98 -12.62 -10.60
N MET A 94 6.06 -13.90 -10.87
CA MET A 94 4.92 -14.68 -11.39
C MET A 94 3.76 -14.74 -10.36
N ARG A 95 4.05 -14.95 -9.09
CA ARG A 95 3.02 -14.88 -8.02
C ARG A 95 2.42 -13.47 -7.94
N SER A 96 3.24 -12.43 -8.03
CA SER A 96 2.76 -11.04 -8.05
C SER A 96 1.82 -10.76 -9.21
N GLN A 97 2.08 -11.31 -10.39
CA GLN A 97 1.25 -11.09 -11.58
C GLN A 97 -0.16 -11.63 -11.44
N THR A 98 -0.39 -12.71 -10.69
CA THR A 98 -1.73 -13.23 -10.41
C THR A 98 -2.63 -12.20 -9.74
N TYR A 99 -2.05 -11.31 -8.95
CA TYR A 99 -2.78 -10.24 -8.25
C TYR A 99 -2.83 -8.94 -9.08
N THR A 100 -1.72 -8.58 -9.72
CA THR A 100 -1.64 -7.33 -10.50
C THR A 100 -2.61 -7.28 -11.68
N ILE A 101 -3.01 -8.41 -12.23
CA ILE A 101 -4.04 -8.49 -13.28
C ILE A 101 -5.38 -7.93 -12.78
N ALA A 102 -5.68 -8.08 -11.48
CA ALA A 102 -6.92 -7.59 -10.87
C ALA A 102 -6.82 -6.17 -10.30
N LEU A 103 -5.63 -5.56 -10.34
CA LEU A 103 -5.38 -4.20 -9.86
C LEU A 103 -5.41 -3.21 -11.03
N ASN A 104 -6.12 -2.11 -10.85
CA ASN A 104 -6.14 -1.04 -11.83
C ASN A 104 -5.15 0.05 -11.46
N PRO A 105 -4.19 0.40 -12.34
CA PRO A 105 -3.32 1.53 -12.09
C PRO A 105 -4.13 2.82 -11.99
N PRO A 106 -3.67 3.82 -11.20
CA PRO A 106 -4.34 5.10 -11.11
C PRO A 106 -4.32 5.84 -12.45
N LEU A 107 -5.43 6.49 -12.77
CA LEU A 107 -5.51 7.38 -13.93
C LEU A 107 -4.72 8.67 -13.68
N VAL A 108 -4.50 9.47 -14.73
CA VAL A 108 -3.71 10.72 -14.68
C VAL A 108 -4.15 11.68 -13.57
N LEU A 109 -5.44 11.77 -13.31
CA LEU A 109 -6.01 12.66 -12.27
C LEU A 109 -6.31 11.94 -10.94
N GLU A 110 -5.68 10.80 -10.70
CA GLU A 110 -5.88 10.00 -9.51
C GLU A 110 -4.59 9.84 -8.71
N LEU A 111 -4.73 9.79 -7.39
CA LEU A 111 -3.71 9.33 -6.46
C LEU A 111 -4.16 7.99 -5.89
N ALA A 112 -3.41 6.93 -6.14
CA ALA A 112 -3.65 5.66 -5.49
C ALA A 112 -3.04 5.67 -4.08
N ILE A 113 -3.75 5.09 -3.12
CA ILE A 113 -3.26 4.85 -1.76
C ILE A 113 -3.26 3.36 -1.45
N GLY A 114 -2.32 2.93 -0.64
CA GLY A 114 -2.22 1.54 -0.20
C GLY A 114 -1.42 1.40 1.09
N HIS A 115 -1.18 0.16 1.48
CA HIS A 115 -0.45 -0.19 2.69
C HIS A 115 -0.94 0.55 3.94
N LEU A 116 -2.27 0.81 4.03
CA LEU A 116 -2.84 1.46 5.20
C LEU A 116 -2.98 0.46 6.34
N ALA A 117 -2.24 0.68 7.40
CA ALA A 117 -2.38 -0.10 8.63
C ALA A 117 -2.21 0.79 9.87
N VAL A 118 -2.84 0.37 10.97
CA VAL A 118 -2.73 1.01 12.29
C VAL A 118 -2.52 -0.07 13.34
N ALA A 119 -1.52 0.15 14.20
CA ALA A 119 -1.19 -0.75 15.31
C ALA A 119 -2.43 -1.06 16.16
N ALA A 120 -2.59 -2.30 16.58
CA ALA A 120 -3.80 -2.77 17.27
C ALA A 120 -4.17 -1.90 18.47
N GLY A 121 -3.19 -1.53 19.31
CA GLY A 121 -3.39 -0.68 20.49
C GLY A 121 -3.74 0.77 20.19
N ALA A 122 -3.51 1.23 18.95
CA ALA A 122 -3.78 2.60 18.53
C ALA A 122 -5.03 2.74 17.64
N ARG A 123 -5.72 1.63 17.35
CA ARG A 123 -6.94 1.64 16.52
C ARG A 123 -8.08 2.39 17.21
N ARG A 124 -9.07 2.85 16.42
CA ARG A 124 -10.25 3.63 16.86
C ARG A 124 -9.95 5.02 17.41
N ASN A 125 -8.73 5.51 17.26
CA ASN A 125 -8.31 6.87 17.63
C ASN A 125 -8.23 7.83 16.42
N GLY A 126 -8.88 7.50 15.30
CA GLY A 126 -8.92 8.34 14.09
C GLY A 126 -7.64 8.36 13.28
N ILE A 127 -6.61 7.57 13.62
CA ILE A 127 -5.29 7.58 12.95
C ILE A 127 -5.42 7.22 11.46
N ALA A 128 -6.12 6.14 11.11
CA ALA A 128 -6.35 5.76 9.72
C ALA A 128 -7.05 6.88 8.93
N THR A 129 -8.07 7.51 9.52
CA THR A 129 -8.77 8.65 8.92
C THR A 129 -7.82 9.83 8.70
N SER A 130 -6.94 10.13 9.66
CA SER A 130 -5.96 11.21 9.55
C SER A 130 -4.93 10.94 8.44
N LEU A 131 -4.44 9.71 8.31
CA LEU A 131 -3.54 9.31 7.24
C LEU A 131 -4.21 9.43 5.86
N VAL A 132 -5.46 8.98 5.72
CA VAL A 132 -6.20 9.13 4.45
C VAL A 132 -6.44 10.60 4.13
N ARG A 133 -6.88 11.42 5.09
CA ARG A 133 -7.06 12.87 4.89
C ARG A 133 -5.77 13.58 4.51
N PHE A 134 -4.64 13.13 5.05
CA PHE A 134 -3.33 13.64 4.62
C PHE A 134 -3.09 13.35 3.14
N LYS A 135 -3.39 12.14 2.66
CA LYS A 135 -3.28 11.78 1.25
C LYS A 135 -4.29 12.53 0.36
N GLU A 136 -5.48 12.81 0.85
CA GLU A 136 -6.45 13.65 0.14
C GLU A 136 -5.93 15.10 -0.06
N ARG A 137 -5.24 15.66 0.95
CA ARG A 137 -4.58 16.97 0.81
C ARG A 137 -3.44 16.91 -0.21
N MET A 138 -2.58 15.90 -0.10
CA MET A 138 -1.49 15.67 -1.04
C MET A 138 -2.01 15.51 -2.48
N ALA A 139 -3.10 14.77 -2.69
CA ALA A 139 -3.74 14.64 -4.00
C ALA A 139 -4.15 16.00 -4.57
N ARG A 140 -4.79 16.86 -3.75
CA ARG A 140 -5.16 18.22 -4.16
C ARG A 140 -3.96 19.07 -4.53
N GLU A 141 -2.89 19.04 -3.74
CA GLU A 141 -1.64 19.77 -3.98
C GLU A 141 -0.96 19.32 -5.28
N MET A 142 -1.13 18.03 -5.64
CA MET A 142 -0.67 17.48 -6.91
C MET A 142 -1.61 17.73 -8.09
N GLY A 143 -2.72 18.45 -7.90
CA GLY A 143 -3.73 18.68 -8.94
C GLY A 143 -4.55 17.43 -9.31
N LYS A 144 -4.58 16.42 -8.45
CA LYS A 144 -5.42 15.23 -8.65
C LYS A 144 -6.86 15.53 -8.23
N LEU A 145 -7.82 14.86 -8.88
CA LEU A 145 -9.26 15.05 -8.64
C LEU A 145 -9.87 13.97 -7.77
N SER A 146 -9.17 12.84 -7.58
CA SER A 146 -9.64 11.75 -6.73
C SER A 146 -8.51 10.96 -6.10
N VAL A 147 -8.84 10.30 -5.00
CA VAL A 147 -8.04 9.26 -4.37
C VAL A 147 -8.71 7.92 -4.66
N VAL A 148 -7.92 6.92 -5.04
CA VAL A 148 -8.36 5.56 -5.33
C VAL A 148 -7.60 4.55 -4.49
N LEU A 149 -8.20 3.39 -4.27
CA LEU A 149 -7.56 2.26 -3.59
C LEU A 149 -8.17 0.95 -4.07
N ASP A 150 -7.42 -0.12 -3.95
CA ASP A 150 -7.90 -1.48 -4.14
C ASP A 150 -7.95 -2.18 -2.77
N VAL A 151 -9.08 -2.78 -2.45
CA VAL A 151 -9.31 -3.52 -1.20
C VAL A 151 -9.76 -4.93 -1.51
N HIS A 152 -9.23 -5.92 -0.79
CA HIS A 152 -9.67 -7.30 -0.94
C HIS A 152 -11.15 -7.42 -0.57
N THR A 153 -11.96 -8.05 -1.42
CA THR A 153 -13.42 -8.15 -1.24
C THR A 153 -13.84 -8.89 0.04
N GLY A 154 -12.97 -9.75 0.56
CA GLY A 154 -13.16 -10.41 1.86
C GLY A 154 -12.87 -9.51 3.06
N ASN A 155 -12.21 -8.36 2.88
CA ASN A 155 -11.89 -7.43 3.97
C ASN A 155 -13.05 -6.45 4.23
N LYS A 156 -14.17 -6.98 4.71
CA LYS A 156 -15.38 -6.20 4.99
C LYS A 156 -15.12 -5.03 5.92
N ARG A 157 -14.27 -5.21 6.92
CA ARG A 157 -13.92 -4.16 7.88
C ARG A 157 -13.23 -2.96 7.21
N ALA A 158 -12.32 -3.19 6.27
CA ALA A 158 -11.68 -2.12 5.53
C ALA A 158 -12.68 -1.45 4.57
N ILE A 159 -13.53 -2.23 3.89
CA ILE A 159 -14.58 -1.70 3.01
C ILE A 159 -15.51 -0.77 3.80
N ASP A 160 -16.02 -1.22 4.95
CA ASP A 160 -16.91 -0.42 5.81
C ASP A 160 -16.22 0.88 6.27
N PHE A 161 -14.93 0.79 6.65
CA PHE A 161 -14.13 1.96 7.03
C PHE A 161 -14.03 2.96 5.87
N TYR A 162 -13.67 2.51 4.68
CA TYR A 162 -13.54 3.40 3.52
C TYR A 162 -14.89 4.02 3.12
N GLN A 163 -15.98 3.25 3.15
CA GLN A 163 -17.33 3.78 2.92
C GLN A 163 -17.70 4.85 3.96
N ALA A 164 -17.41 4.61 5.25
CA ALA A 164 -17.68 5.55 6.33
C ALA A 164 -16.95 6.90 6.17
N ILE A 165 -15.78 6.90 5.53
CA ILE A 165 -15.02 8.13 5.25
C ILE A 165 -15.25 8.68 3.84
N GLY A 166 -16.23 8.14 3.10
CA GLY A 166 -16.77 8.71 1.86
C GLY A 166 -16.23 8.11 0.56
N PHE A 167 -15.51 7.00 0.61
CA PHE A 167 -15.19 6.24 -0.60
C PHE A 167 -16.41 5.48 -1.11
N LYS A 168 -16.48 5.30 -2.42
CA LYS A 168 -17.52 4.55 -3.09
C LYS A 168 -16.91 3.44 -3.94
N PRO A 169 -17.53 2.26 -4.00
CA PRO A 169 -17.13 1.22 -4.95
C PRO A 169 -17.18 1.77 -6.38
N ARG A 170 -16.15 1.46 -7.18
CA ARG A 170 -16.08 1.85 -8.59
C ARG A 170 -16.09 0.63 -9.51
N GLN A 171 -15.27 -0.37 -9.21
CA GLN A 171 -15.14 -1.58 -9.99
C GLN A 171 -14.76 -2.74 -9.10
N GLU A 172 -15.23 -3.93 -9.41
CA GLU A 172 -14.83 -5.16 -8.75
C GLU A 172 -14.22 -6.11 -9.78
N ILE A 173 -12.98 -6.48 -9.55
CA ILE A 173 -12.25 -7.53 -10.26
C ILE A 173 -11.69 -8.46 -9.19
N PRO A 174 -12.35 -9.59 -8.93
CA PRO A 174 -11.93 -10.48 -7.85
C PRO A 174 -10.43 -10.82 -7.92
N PRO A 175 -9.74 -10.85 -6.79
CA PRO A 175 -10.26 -10.73 -5.43
C PRO A 175 -10.37 -9.29 -4.89
N PHE A 176 -10.28 -8.26 -5.72
CA PHE A 176 -10.26 -6.86 -5.29
C PHE A 176 -11.50 -6.09 -5.73
N MET A 177 -11.83 -5.10 -4.89
CA MET A 177 -12.75 -4.02 -5.19
C MET A 177 -11.97 -2.71 -5.23
N GLN A 178 -12.05 -1.99 -6.34
CA GLN A 178 -11.52 -0.64 -6.40
C GLN A 178 -12.54 0.35 -5.85
N MET A 179 -12.09 1.22 -4.95
CA MET A 179 -12.89 2.28 -4.37
C MET A 179 -12.30 3.64 -4.71
N THR A 180 -13.15 4.64 -4.83
CA THR A 180 -12.75 6.00 -5.19
C THR A 180 -13.44 7.05 -4.32
N LYS A 181 -12.75 8.16 -4.10
CA LYS A 181 -13.28 9.35 -3.45
C LYS A 181 -12.77 10.60 -4.16
N GLY A 182 -13.70 11.45 -4.61
CA GLY A 182 -13.36 12.76 -5.17
C GLY A 182 -12.71 13.67 -4.12
N VAL A 183 -11.73 14.47 -4.52
CA VAL A 183 -11.15 15.54 -3.71
C VAL A 183 -11.44 16.88 -4.38
N ALA A 184 -11.99 17.82 -3.60
CA ALA A 184 -12.27 19.16 -4.14
C ALA A 184 -10.94 19.84 -4.54
N PRO A 185 -10.87 20.53 -5.70
CA PRO A 185 -9.74 21.34 -6.07
C PRO A 185 -9.41 22.37 -4.97
N LEU A 186 -8.14 22.74 -4.88
CA LEU A 186 -7.75 23.92 -4.11
C LEU A 186 -8.37 25.12 -4.85
N GLY A 187 -9.24 25.87 -4.16
CA GLY A 187 -9.84 27.08 -4.68
C GLY A 187 -8.80 28.19 -4.91
#